data_c7bc7cc05bc83b15bf1f7c5a1d3f54d6
#
_entry.id   c7bc7cc05bc83b15bf1f7c5a1d3f54d6
#
_cell.length_a   1.000
_cell.length_b   1.000
_cell.length_c   1.000
_cell.angle_alpha   90.00
_cell.angle_beta   90.00
_cell.angle_gamma   90.00
#
_symmetry.space_group_name_H-M   'P 1'
#
loop_
_entity.id
_entity.type
_entity.pdbx_description
1 polymer ?
#
loop_
_entity_poly.entity_id
_entity_poly.type
_entity_poly.pdbx_seq_one_letter_code
_entity_poly.pdbx_strand_id
1 'polypeptide(L)'
;MKILFLDQSGKPGGAELCLIDIAKPYRDRALVGLFTDGSFKNLLQQNNIPVEVLANKTIQVRKESSLAQGLKSLGQLAPLITKVVKTASEYDLIYANTQKALVVGALASLFSRRPLVYHLHDILSKEHFSQTNLRIAINLANRFASLVIANSQASKTAFVQAGGNPNIIKVVYNGFEPKIYQTSKSDIKQLKQNLGLERQFVVGHFSRLAPWKGQHILIAALAECPPQVTALFVGDALFGEQDYVQQLHQQIAEMGLENRVKFLGFRSDIPQLMAACELVAHTSTSPEPFGRVIVEAMLCGRPVVAAKAGGAIELVEHRINGFLVTPGKPQELAQVITTCLQEIETTATIAHNAQAIASQRFDVTTINQQIAQLLSKYGSDKPTG
;
A
#
# COMPACT_ATOMS: atom_id res chain seq x y z
N MET A 1 21.75 -3.60 -16.05
CA MET A 1 21.76 -2.98 -14.70
C MET A 1 21.37 -4.02 -13.66
N LYS A 2 22.20 -4.22 -12.63
CA LYS A 2 21.93 -5.08 -11.48
C LYS A 2 21.39 -4.22 -10.32
N ILE A 3 20.34 -4.64 -9.64
CA ILE A 3 19.69 -3.84 -8.59
C ILE A 3 19.68 -4.59 -7.27
N LEU A 4 20.15 -3.94 -6.21
CA LEU A 4 19.96 -4.37 -4.83
C LEU A 4 18.74 -3.66 -4.25
N PHE A 5 17.63 -4.36 -4.13
CA PHE A 5 16.45 -3.88 -3.43
C PHE A 5 16.59 -4.10 -1.92
N LEU A 6 16.21 -3.12 -1.13
CA LEU A 6 16.23 -3.21 0.34
C LEU A 6 14.84 -2.99 0.90
N ASP A 7 14.41 -3.88 1.78
CA ASP A 7 13.15 -3.77 2.51
C ASP A 7 13.31 -4.19 3.98
N GLN A 8 12.53 -3.54 4.84
CA GLN A 8 12.59 -3.84 6.29
C GLN A 8 11.64 -4.97 6.70
N SER A 9 10.60 -5.24 5.92
CA SER A 9 9.44 -6.03 6.34
C SER A 9 9.65 -7.53 6.13
N GLY A 10 9.26 -8.32 7.12
CA GLY A 10 9.07 -9.77 6.96
C GLY A 10 7.65 -10.16 6.56
N LYS A 11 6.69 -9.21 6.55
CA LYS A 11 5.28 -9.43 6.20
C LYS A 11 4.89 -8.59 4.99
N PRO A 12 4.14 -9.13 4.03
CA PRO A 12 3.71 -8.38 2.87
C PRO A 12 2.63 -7.34 3.25
N GLY A 13 2.80 -6.12 2.74
CA GLY A 13 1.84 -5.04 2.75
C GLY A 13 1.80 -4.38 1.37
N GLY A 14 1.18 -3.21 1.24
CA GLY A 14 1.05 -2.53 -0.05
C GLY A 14 2.39 -2.16 -0.71
N ALA A 15 3.38 -1.74 0.07
CA ALA A 15 4.72 -1.41 -0.41
C ALA A 15 5.49 -2.66 -0.87
N GLU A 16 5.38 -3.75 -0.12
CA GLU A 16 6.05 -5.01 -0.41
C GLU A 16 5.45 -5.70 -1.65
N LEU A 17 4.13 -5.64 -1.84
CA LEU A 17 3.49 -6.11 -3.07
C LEU A 17 3.94 -5.30 -4.29
N CYS A 18 4.05 -3.98 -4.16
CA CYS A 18 4.59 -3.11 -5.21
C CYS A 18 6.06 -3.47 -5.53
N LEU A 19 6.87 -3.80 -4.51
CA LEU A 19 8.25 -4.23 -4.71
C LEU A 19 8.35 -5.52 -5.53
N ILE A 20 7.46 -6.50 -5.31
CA ILE A 20 7.39 -7.72 -6.14
C ILE A 20 7.19 -7.35 -7.61
N ASP A 21 6.19 -6.50 -7.89
CA ASP A 21 5.84 -6.12 -9.25
C ASP A 21 7.00 -5.41 -9.96
N ILE A 22 7.76 -4.58 -9.23
CA ILE A 22 8.94 -3.86 -9.75
C ILE A 22 10.16 -4.78 -9.90
N ALA A 23 10.38 -5.72 -8.98
CA ALA A 23 11.55 -6.58 -8.99
C ALA A 23 11.45 -7.72 -10.03
N LYS A 24 10.24 -8.19 -10.36
CA LYS A 24 9.99 -9.26 -11.34
C LYS A 24 10.76 -9.12 -12.67
N PRO A 25 10.79 -7.96 -13.35
CA PRO A 25 11.55 -7.78 -14.60
C PRO A 25 13.08 -7.88 -14.43
N TYR A 26 13.55 -7.78 -13.20
CA TYR A 26 14.98 -7.80 -12.86
C TYR A 26 15.43 -9.11 -12.17
N ARG A 27 14.57 -10.13 -12.03
CA ARG A 27 14.81 -11.33 -11.23
C ARG A 27 16.17 -12.00 -11.49
N ASP A 28 16.68 -12.01 -12.76
CA ASP A 28 17.96 -12.62 -13.11
C ASP A 28 19.18 -11.73 -12.75
N ARG A 29 18.95 -10.50 -12.31
CA ARG A 29 19.97 -9.48 -12.01
C ARG A 29 19.59 -8.59 -10.83
N ALA A 30 18.80 -9.12 -9.93
CA ALA A 30 18.38 -8.44 -8.70
C ALA A 30 18.58 -9.33 -7.49
N LEU A 31 18.72 -8.70 -6.33
CA LEU A 31 18.60 -9.32 -5.02
C LEU A 31 17.69 -8.44 -4.17
N VAL A 32 16.75 -9.05 -3.46
CA VAL A 32 15.98 -8.39 -2.42
C VAL A 32 16.61 -8.71 -1.07
N GLY A 33 17.19 -7.71 -0.43
CA GLY A 33 17.76 -7.77 0.92
C GLY A 33 16.71 -7.40 1.97
N LEU A 34 16.23 -8.36 2.74
CA LEU A 34 15.27 -8.15 3.82
C LEU A 34 15.96 -7.93 5.15
N PHE A 35 15.43 -7.01 5.99
CA PHE A 35 15.94 -6.80 7.35
C PHE A 35 15.24 -7.68 8.39
N THR A 36 14.15 -8.34 8.01
CA THR A 36 13.41 -9.27 8.88
C THR A 36 12.93 -10.46 8.07
N ASP A 37 13.07 -11.66 8.60
CA ASP A 37 12.53 -12.89 8.01
C ASP A 37 11.01 -12.97 8.19
N GLY A 38 10.32 -13.67 7.29
CA GLY A 38 8.88 -13.89 7.38
C GLY A 38 8.22 -14.28 6.07
N SER A 39 6.89 -14.19 6.04
CA SER A 39 6.07 -14.62 4.90
C SER A 39 6.35 -13.85 3.60
N PHE A 40 6.87 -12.63 3.68
CA PHE A 40 7.27 -11.86 2.50
C PHE A 40 8.42 -12.50 1.74
N LYS A 41 9.40 -13.11 2.45
CA LYS A 41 10.46 -13.91 1.83
C LYS A 41 9.90 -15.04 0.98
N ASN A 42 8.95 -15.80 1.54
CA ASN A 42 8.31 -16.91 0.82
C ASN A 42 7.59 -16.41 -0.44
N LEU A 43 6.92 -15.26 -0.35
CA LEU A 43 6.22 -14.67 -1.49
C LEU A 43 7.18 -14.20 -2.60
N LEU A 44 8.35 -13.65 -2.26
CA LEU A 44 9.41 -13.34 -3.22
C LEU A 44 9.95 -14.60 -3.90
N GLN A 45 10.20 -15.69 -3.14
CA GLN A 45 10.64 -16.98 -3.68
C GLN A 45 9.61 -17.59 -4.64
N GLN A 46 8.32 -17.55 -4.29
CA GLN A 46 7.22 -17.99 -5.16
C GLN A 46 7.16 -17.23 -6.49
N ASN A 47 7.62 -15.98 -6.50
CA ASN A 47 7.73 -15.16 -7.70
C ASN A 47 9.10 -15.27 -8.41
N ASN A 48 9.94 -16.24 -8.02
CA ASN A 48 11.31 -16.47 -8.53
C ASN A 48 12.21 -15.22 -8.42
N ILE A 49 12.04 -14.42 -7.37
CA ILE A 49 12.88 -13.25 -7.09
C ILE A 49 13.94 -13.65 -6.05
N PRO A 50 15.24 -13.49 -6.36
CA PRO A 50 16.31 -13.78 -5.40
C PRO A 50 16.15 -12.91 -4.15
N VAL A 51 16.21 -13.57 -2.96
CA VAL A 51 15.99 -12.89 -1.68
C VAL A 51 16.95 -13.42 -0.62
N GLU A 52 17.50 -12.51 0.18
CA GLU A 52 18.36 -12.81 1.31
C GLU A 52 17.91 -12.01 2.55
N VAL A 53 17.89 -12.65 3.72
CA VAL A 53 17.70 -11.96 5.00
C VAL A 53 19.07 -11.46 5.47
N LEU A 54 19.21 -10.13 5.51
CA LEU A 54 20.50 -9.47 5.78
C LEU A 54 20.77 -9.26 7.28
N ALA A 55 19.72 -9.16 8.11
CA ALA A 55 19.87 -8.97 9.55
C ALA A 55 19.79 -10.29 10.32
N ASN A 56 20.71 -10.52 11.24
CA ASN A 56 20.74 -11.72 12.08
C ASN A 56 19.78 -11.68 13.28
N LYS A 57 19.23 -10.49 13.61
CA LYS A 57 18.28 -10.27 14.71
C LYS A 57 17.27 -9.21 14.32
N THR A 58 16.05 -9.35 14.80
CA THR A 58 14.98 -8.34 14.60
C THR A 58 15.40 -7.00 15.22
N ILE A 59 15.58 -5.97 14.39
CA ILE A 59 15.95 -4.63 14.83
C ILE A 59 14.68 -3.90 15.26
N GLN A 60 14.42 -3.83 16.56
CA GLN A 60 13.32 -3.04 17.13
C GLN A 60 13.78 -1.61 17.37
N VAL A 61 13.40 -0.68 16.51
CA VAL A 61 13.53 0.76 16.78
C VAL A 61 12.19 1.23 17.36
N ARG A 62 12.18 1.61 18.65
CA ARG A 62 10.99 2.16 19.31
C ARG A 62 10.69 3.57 18.79
N LYS A 63 9.41 3.94 18.76
CA LYS A 63 8.91 5.24 18.24
C LYS A 63 9.42 6.46 19.04
N GLU A 64 9.84 6.28 20.29
CA GLU A 64 10.34 7.32 21.18
C GLU A 64 11.80 7.03 21.56
N SER A 65 12.76 7.71 20.95
CA SER A 65 14.16 7.57 21.33
C SER A 65 14.83 8.92 21.53
N SER A 66 15.52 9.08 22.68
CA SER A 66 16.46 10.18 22.96
C SER A 66 17.69 10.07 22.04
N LEU A 67 18.45 11.18 21.87
CA LEU A 67 19.70 11.21 21.08
C LEU A 67 20.70 10.09 21.46
N ALA A 68 20.80 9.75 22.74
CA ALA A 68 21.66 8.66 23.23
C ALA A 68 21.17 7.25 22.80
N GLN A 69 19.86 7.06 22.68
CA GLN A 69 19.26 5.83 22.14
C GLN A 69 19.44 5.75 20.62
N GLY A 70 19.48 6.89 19.93
CA GLY A 70 19.79 6.97 18.49
C GLY A 70 21.21 6.46 18.17
N LEU A 71 22.21 6.84 18.96
CA LEU A 71 23.61 6.37 18.83
C LEU A 71 23.75 4.87 19.14
N LYS A 72 23.06 4.35 20.16
CA LYS A 72 22.98 2.90 20.44
C LYS A 72 22.32 2.11 19.31
N SER A 73 21.28 2.67 18.70
CA SER A 73 20.59 2.06 17.55
C SER A 73 21.47 2.02 16.31
N LEU A 74 22.33 3.03 16.08
CA LEU A 74 23.31 3.02 14.99
C LEU A 74 24.38 1.93 15.19
N GLY A 75 24.84 1.68 16.41
CA GLY A 75 25.75 0.57 16.73
C GLY A 75 25.12 -0.82 16.43
N GLN A 76 23.82 -0.97 16.68
CA GLN A 76 23.08 -2.18 16.35
C GLN A 76 22.87 -2.37 14.84
N LEU A 77 22.87 -1.27 14.07
CA LEU A 77 22.73 -1.30 12.60
C LEU A 77 24.07 -1.54 11.90
N ALA A 78 25.21 -1.34 12.56
CA ALA A 78 26.54 -1.44 11.95
C ALA A 78 26.79 -2.79 11.22
N PRO A 79 26.45 -3.97 11.79
CA PRO A 79 26.62 -5.24 11.07
C PRO A 79 25.75 -5.32 9.80
N LEU A 80 24.49 -4.83 9.87
CA LEU A 80 23.61 -4.78 8.72
C LEU A 80 24.17 -3.85 7.64
N ILE A 81 24.60 -2.65 8.01
CA ILE A 81 25.19 -1.68 7.09
C ILE A 81 26.43 -2.27 6.40
N THR A 82 27.34 -2.87 7.16
CA THR A 82 28.54 -3.52 6.60
C THR A 82 28.17 -4.63 5.60
N LYS A 83 27.19 -5.46 5.92
CA LYS A 83 26.69 -6.50 5.01
C LYS A 83 26.10 -5.89 3.75
N VAL A 84 25.25 -4.85 3.89
CA VAL A 84 24.65 -4.15 2.74
C VAL A 84 25.72 -3.46 1.89
N VAL A 85 26.74 -2.81 2.47
CA VAL A 85 27.86 -2.21 1.73
C VAL A 85 28.58 -3.25 0.88
N LYS A 86 28.92 -4.42 1.49
CA LYS A 86 29.58 -5.51 0.79
C LYS A 86 28.73 -6.03 -0.37
N THR A 87 27.44 -6.31 -0.11
CA THR A 87 26.51 -6.76 -1.13
C THR A 87 26.34 -5.72 -2.23
N ALA A 88 26.16 -4.43 -1.88
CA ALA A 88 25.94 -3.36 -2.84
C ALA A 88 27.10 -3.18 -3.83
N SER A 89 28.33 -3.58 -3.48
CA SER A 89 29.48 -3.49 -4.38
C SER A 89 29.32 -4.36 -5.64
N GLU A 90 28.48 -5.38 -5.62
CA GLU A 90 28.21 -6.31 -6.73
C GLU A 90 27.04 -5.84 -7.62
N TYR A 91 26.38 -4.75 -7.25
CA TYR A 91 25.20 -4.17 -7.90
C TYR A 91 25.49 -2.76 -8.44
N ASP A 92 24.71 -2.33 -9.41
CA ASP A 92 24.83 -1.00 -10.02
C ASP A 92 24.08 0.07 -9.23
N LEU A 93 23.00 -0.34 -8.52
CA LEU A 93 22.03 0.54 -7.88
C LEU A 93 21.53 -0.07 -6.57
N ILE A 94 21.32 0.78 -5.55
CA ILE A 94 20.59 0.46 -4.34
C ILE A 94 19.18 1.05 -4.45
N TYR A 95 18.15 0.21 -4.25
CA TYR A 95 16.75 0.61 -4.28
C TYR A 95 16.10 0.40 -2.91
N ALA A 96 15.87 1.48 -2.17
CA ALA A 96 15.27 1.46 -0.83
C ALA A 96 13.75 1.57 -0.92
N ASN A 97 13.03 0.54 -0.48
CA ASN A 97 11.57 0.44 -0.58
C ASN A 97 10.81 0.97 0.66
N THR A 98 11.51 1.26 1.76
CA THR A 98 10.92 1.72 3.01
C THR A 98 11.80 2.76 3.68
N GLN A 99 11.27 3.49 4.69
CA GLN A 99 12.07 4.47 5.43
C GLN A 99 13.31 3.88 6.11
N LYS A 100 13.19 2.70 6.73
CA LYS A 100 14.38 2.06 7.34
C LYS A 100 15.37 1.59 6.28
N ALA A 101 14.87 1.14 5.12
CA ALA A 101 15.71 0.82 3.97
C ALA A 101 16.43 2.08 3.44
N LEU A 102 15.78 3.25 3.45
CA LEU A 102 16.43 4.54 3.14
C LEU A 102 17.60 4.81 4.08
N VAL A 103 17.44 4.64 5.40
CA VAL A 103 18.52 4.89 6.38
C VAL A 103 19.72 3.99 6.11
N VAL A 104 19.50 2.69 5.95
CA VAL A 104 20.57 1.72 5.68
C VAL A 104 21.17 1.95 4.29
N GLY A 105 20.33 2.17 3.29
CA GLY A 105 20.73 2.41 1.90
C GLY A 105 21.54 3.70 1.73
N ALA A 106 21.22 4.78 2.47
CA ALA A 106 21.99 6.03 2.45
C ALA A 106 23.41 5.84 2.95
N LEU A 107 23.58 5.12 4.07
CA LEU A 107 24.92 4.80 4.59
C LEU A 107 25.65 3.82 3.65
N ALA A 108 24.95 2.82 3.12
CA ALA A 108 25.55 1.89 2.16
C ALA A 108 25.99 2.60 0.87
N SER A 109 25.17 3.52 0.35
CA SER A 109 25.49 4.33 -0.84
C SER A 109 26.77 5.16 -0.64
N LEU A 110 26.92 5.77 0.54
CA LEU A 110 28.12 6.56 0.88
C LEU A 110 29.41 5.73 0.79
N PHE A 111 29.40 4.50 1.31
CA PHE A 111 30.61 3.66 1.34
C PHE A 111 30.82 2.84 0.06
N SER A 112 29.75 2.34 -0.57
CA SER A 112 29.82 1.58 -1.81
C SER A 112 29.92 2.46 -3.06
N ARG A 113 29.65 3.76 -2.95
CA ARG A 113 29.55 4.73 -4.06
C ARG A 113 28.49 4.36 -5.10
N ARG A 114 27.50 3.52 -4.73
CA ARG A 114 26.40 3.17 -5.62
C ARG A 114 25.28 4.19 -5.49
N PRO A 115 24.63 4.59 -6.59
CA PRO A 115 23.49 5.50 -6.54
C PRO A 115 22.35 4.87 -5.73
N LEU A 116 21.62 5.72 -4.98
CA LEU A 116 20.49 5.33 -4.17
C LEU A 116 19.19 5.86 -4.78
N VAL A 117 18.23 4.98 -4.99
CA VAL A 117 16.84 5.32 -5.28
C VAL A 117 16.00 5.05 -4.04
N TYR A 118 15.16 6.00 -3.67
CA TYR A 118 14.19 5.83 -2.58
C TYR A 118 12.77 5.78 -3.16
N HIS A 119 12.06 4.66 -2.93
CA HIS A 119 10.64 4.55 -3.25
C HIS A 119 9.81 4.94 -2.03
N LEU A 120 9.12 6.05 -2.15
CA LEU A 120 8.31 6.63 -1.09
C LEU A 120 6.87 6.12 -1.19
N HIS A 121 6.47 5.29 -0.23
CA HIS A 121 5.13 4.72 -0.10
C HIS A 121 4.28 5.37 0.99
N ASP A 122 4.77 6.44 1.61
CA ASP A 122 4.14 7.10 2.75
C ASP A 122 3.79 8.57 2.46
N ILE A 123 2.80 9.10 3.18
CA ILE A 123 2.61 10.54 3.32
C ILE A 123 3.54 11.03 4.42
N LEU A 124 4.58 11.75 4.06
CA LEU A 124 5.55 12.31 5.04
C LEU A 124 4.96 13.54 5.72
N SER A 125 4.09 13.31 6.70
CA SER A 125 3.45 14.35 7.50
C SER A 125 3.58 14.09 9.00
N LYS A 126 3.33 15.12 9.80
CA LYS A 126 3.36 15.04 11.28
C LYS A 126 2.23 14.17 11.84
N GLU A 127 1.20 13.87 11.07
CA GLU A 127 0.10 12.98 11.45
C GLU A 127 0.55 11.51 11.47
N HIS A 128 1.48 11.16 10.58
CA HIS A 128 1.94 9.78 10.39
C HIS A 128 3.30 9.51 11.05
N PHE A 129 4.15 10.55 11.21
CA PHE A 129 5.51 10.39 11.68
C PHE A 129 5.88 11.39 12.77
N SER A 130 6.74 10.98 13.71
CA SER A 130 7.38 11.93 14.63
C SER A 130 8.21 12.95 13.84
N GLN A 131 8.32 14.17 14.37
CA GLN A 131 9.07 15.24 13.71
C GLN A 131 10.55 14.87 13.48
N THR A 132 11.13 14.08 14.41
CA THR A 132 12.50 13.58 14.28
C THR A 132 12.64 12.60 13.11
N ASN A 133 11.76 11.61 13.01
CA ASN A 133 11.80 10.63 11.92
C ASN A 133 11.56 11.29 10.56
N LEU A 134 10.65 12.27 10.50
CA LEU A 134 10.39 13.06 9.30
C LEU A 134 11.64 13.81 8.85
N ARG A 135 12.30 14.54 9.77
CA ARG A 135 13.54 15.26 9.47
C ARG A 135 14.67 14.33 9.01
N ILE A 136 14.83 13.18 9.66
CA ILE A 136 15.84 12.19 9.27
C ILE A 136 15.58 11.70 7.85
N ALA A 137 14.35 11.27 7.53
CA ALA A 137 14.01 10.77 6.21
C ALA A 137 14.26 11.82 5.12
N ILE A 138 13.82 13.07 5.33
CA ILE A 138 14.01 14.17 4.38
C ILE A 138 15.48 14.49 4.19
N ASN A 139 16.26 14.63 5.27
CA ASN A 139 17.69 14.97 5.17
C ASN A 139 18.47 13.85 4.47
N LEU A 140 18.19 12.58 4.78
CA LEU A 140 18.85 11.47 4.11
C LEU A 140 18.46 11.37 2.63
N ALA A 141 17.18 11.56 2.30
CA ALA A 141 16.76 11.59 0.91
C ALA A 141 17.42 12.74 0.13
N ASN A 142 17.39 13.96 0.67
CA ASN A 142 18.01 15.14 0.04
C ASN A 142 19.52 14.99 -0.17
N ARG A 143 20.21 14.31 0.75
CA ARG A 143 21.67 14.22 0.74
C ARG A 143 22.18 13.03 -0.10
N PHE A 144 21.49 11.92 -0.09
CA PHE A 144 22.01 10.65 -0.62
C PHE A 144 21.17 10.04 -1.75
N ALA A 145 19.87 10.37 -1.85
CA ALA A 145 19.07 9.80 -2.93
C ALA A 145 19.38 10.55 -4.24
N SER A 146 19.71 9.77 -5.27
CA SER A 146 19.81 10.26 -6.64
C SER A 146 18.44 10.46 -7.27
N LEU A 147 17.44 9.70 -6.78
CA LEU A 147 16.04 9.75 -7.21
C LEU A 147 15.14 9.33 -6.04
N VAL A 148 14.02 10.04 -5.89
CA VAL A 148 12.88 9.62 -5.07
C VAL A 148 11.73 9.32 -6.01
N ILE A 149 11.13 8.12 -5.91
CA ILE A 149 9.91 7.75 -6.62
C ILE A 149 8.76 7.85 -5.61
N ALA A 150 7.79 8.71 -5.84
CA ALA A 150 6.57 8.79 -5.03
C ALA A 150 5.45 8.04 -5.75
N ASN A 151 4.67 7.26 -4.99
CA ASN A 151 3.55 6.48 -5.53
C ASN A 151 2.30 7.31 -5.84
N SER A 152 2.30 8.62 -5.53
CA SER A 152 1.21 9.55 -5.82
C SER A 152 1.69 11.00 -5.81
N GLN A 153 0.90 11.90 -6.37
CA GLN A 153 1.13 13.34 -6.27
C GLN A 153 0.98 13.82 -4.81
N ALA A 154 0.06 13.19 -4.05
CA ALA A 154 -0.12 13.48 -2.63
C ALA A 154 1.17 13.17 -1.83
N SER A 155 1.80 11.99 -2.05
CA SER A 155 3.08 11.64 -1.43
C SER A 155 4.21 12.58 -1.85
N LYS A 156 4.28 12.96 -3.14
CA LYS A 156 5.24 13.97 -3.63
C LYS A 156 5.05 15.32 -2.96
N THR A 157 3.81 15.80 -2.89
CA THR A 157 3.49 17.10 -2.26
C THR A 157 3.88 17.10 -0.80
N ALA A 158 3.55 16.03 -0.05
CA ALA A 158 3.94 15.89 1.35
C ALA A 158 5.47 15.88 1.54
N PHE A 159 6.21 15.17 0.66
CA PHE A 159 7.67 15.16 0.66
C PHE A 159 8.25 16.58 0.50
N VAL A 160 7.77 17.33 -0.51
CA VAL A 160 8.25 18.70 -0.78
C VAL A 160 7.89 19.66 0.36
N GLN A 161 6.66 19.57 0.89
CA GLN A 161 6.21 20.39 2.03
C GLN A 161 7.01 20.10 3.32
N ALA A 162 7.48 18.86 3.48
CA ALA A 162 8.37 18.51 4.59
C ALA A 162 9.83 18.96 4.41
N GLY A 163 10.16 19.65 3.29
CA GLY A 163 11.50 20.15 2.98
C GLY A 163 12.31 19.24 2.04
N GLY A 164 11.64 18.28 1.36
CA GLY A 164 12.26 17.45 0.34
C GLY A 164 12.57 18.23 -0.93
N ASN A 165 13.69 17.90 -1.57
CA ASN A 165 14.13 18.54 -2.81
C ASN A 165 13.21 18.17 -3.99
N PRO A 166 12.48 19.13 -4.60
CA PRO A 166 11.55 18.86 -5.70
C PRO A 166 12.23 18.36 -6.98
N ASN A 167 13.53 18.56 -7.15
CA ASN A 167 14.27 18.19 -8.36
C ASN A 167 14.56 16.69 -8.42
N ILE A 168 14.65 16.00 -7.28
CA ILE A 168 14.98 14.58 -7.23
C ILE A 168 13.74 13.68 -7.16
N ILE A 169 12.52 14.22 -7.03
CA ILE A 169 11.31 13.41 -6.86
C ILE A 169 10.47 13.35 -8.15
N LYS A 170 10.07 12.14 -8.52
CA LYS A 170 9.16 11.84 -9.62
C LYS A 170 7.99 11.03 -9.12
N VAL A 171 6.82 11.22 -9.70
CA VAL A 171 5.64 10.40 -9.42
C VAL A 171 5.57 9.26 -10.41
N VAL A 172 5.48 8.04 -9.90
CA VAL A 172 5.13 6.84 -10.65
C VAL A 172 4.14 6.04 -9.80
N TYR A 173 2.94 5.84 -10.32
CA TYR A 173 1.89 5.12 -9.61
C TYR A 173 2.25 3.63 -9.44
N ASN A 174 1.55 2.94 -8.52
CA ASN A 174 1.69 1.49 -8.40
C ASN A 174 1.12 0.79 -9.63
N GLY A 175 1.82 -0.26 -10.10
CA GLY A 175 1.38 -1.12 -11.17
C GLY A 175 0.56 -2.31 -10.66
N PHE A 176 -0.30 -2.84 -11.51
CA PHE A 176 -1.13 -4.02 -11.25
C PHE A 176 -1.17 -4.91 -12.48
N GLU A 177 -1.23 -6.22 -12.26
CA GLU A 177 -1.49 -7.21 -13.32
C GLU A 177 -3.01 -7.42 -13.45
N PRO A 178 -3.70 -6.89 -14.48
CA PRO A 178 -5.16 -6.93 -14.54
C PRO A 178 -5.75 -8.35 -14.55
N LYS A 179 -5.00 -9.33 -15.06
CA LYS A 179 -5.43 -10.72 -15.14
C LYS A 179 -5.67 -11.37 -13.78
N ILE A 180 -4.95 -10.93 -12.74
CA ILE A 180 -5.07 -11.45 -11.37
C ILE A 180 -6.44 -11.13 -10.77
N TYR A 181 -7.09 -10.06 -11.23
CA TYR A 181 -8.36 -9.55 -10.70
C TYR A 181 -9.59 -10.08 -11.47
N GLN A 182 -9.37 -10.97 -12.43
CA GLN A 182 -10.47 -11.62 -13.15
C GLN A 182 -10.94 -12.87 -12.39
N THR A 183 -12.21 -12.89 -12.02
CA THR A 183 -12.83 -14.01 -11.29
C THR A 183 -14.05 -14.50 -12.07
N SER A 184 -14.22 -15.83 -12.17
CA SER A 184 -15.36 -16.41 -12.86
C SER A 184 -16.66 -16.17 -12.10
N LYS A 185 -17.78 -16.06 -12.82
CA LYS A 185 -19.12 -15.91 -12.20
C LYS A 185 -19.50 -17.09 -11.32
N SER A 186 -19.05 -18.32 -11.68
CA SER A 186 -19.27 -19.53 -10.88
C SER A 186 -18.57 -19.45 -9.54
N ASP A 187 -17.30 -19.01 -9.53
CA ASP A 187 -16.51 -18.91 -8.29
C ASP A 187 -17.07 -17.83 -7.36
N ILE A 188 -17.51 -16.69 -7.93
CA ILE A 188 -18.18 -15.64 -7.17
C ILE A 188 -19.46 -16.17 -6.51
N LYS A 189 -20.30 -16.91 -7.28
CA LYS A 189 -21.53 -17.49 -6.76
C LYS A 189 -21.26 -18.47 -5.64
N GLN A 190 -20.31 -19.38 -5.83
CA GLN A 190 -19.93 -20.37 -4.81
C GLN A 190 -19.39 -19.69 -3.56
N LEU A 191 -18.54 -18.64 -3.71
CA LEU A 191 -18.01 -17.90 -2.58
C LEU A 191 -19.10 -17.18 -1.79
N LYS A 192 -20.07 -16.56 -2.46
CA LYS A 192 -21.24 -15.95 -1.80
C LYS A 192 -22.06 -16.97 -1.02
N GLN A 193 -22.28 -18.16 -1.58
CA GLN A 193 -22.97 -19.27 -0.91
C GLN A 193 -22.23 -19.71 0.35
N ASN A 194 -20.93 -19.95 0.23
CA ASN A 194 -20.10 -20.37 1.36
C ASN A 194 -20.07 -19.33 2.50
N LEU A 195 -20.23 -18.05 2.18
CA LEU A 195 -20.25 -16.95 3.14
C LEU A 195 -21.68 -16.59 3.61
N GLY A 196 -22.74 -17.20 3.04
CA GLY A 196 -24.15 -16.87 3.32
C GLY A 196 -24.51 -15.43 2.93
N LEU A 197 -24.04 -14.98 1.75
CA LEU A 197 -24.17 -13.59 1.26
C LEU A 197 -25.01 -13.48 -0.05
N GLU A 198 -25.72 -14.55 -0.46
CA GLU A 198 -26.39 -14.60 -1.76
C GLU A 198 -27.50 -13.56 -1.93
N ARG A 199 -28.14 -13.16 -0.83
CA ARG A 199 -29.28 -12.23 -0.83
C ARG A 199 -28.94 -10.85 -0.28
N GLN A 200 -27.66 -10.60 -0.04
CA GLN A 200 -27.17 -9.37 0.58
C GLN A 200 -26.57 -8.43 -0.47
N PHE A 201 -26.70 -7.13 -0.24
CA PHE A 201 -25.87 -6.13 -0.88
C PHE A 201 -24.59 -5.98 -0.03
N VAL A 202 -23.48 -6.53 -0.51
CA VAL A 202 -22.24 -6.62 0.25
C VAL A 202 -21.36 -5.41 0.00
N VAL A 203 -21.03 -4.69 1.06
CA VAL A 203 -20.04 -3.62 1.05
C VAL A 203 -18.75 -4.17 1.66
N GLY A 204 -17.72 -4.38 0.82
CA GLY A 204 -16.43 -4.91 1.25
C GLY A 204 -15.47 -3.81 1.72
N HIS A 205 -14.76 -4.04 2.81
CA HIS A 205 -13.70 -3.19 3.32
C HIS A 205 -12.42 -4.01 3.48
N PHE A 206 -11.40 -3.70 2.69
CA PHE A 206 -10.15 -4.48 2.59
C PHE A 206 -8.98 -3.68 3.12
N SER A 207 -8.62 -3.91 4.36
CA SER A 207 -7.44 -3.28 4.97
C SER A 207 -7.11 -3.94 6.30
N ARG A 208 -5.92 -3.69 6.83
CA ARG A 208 -5.68 -4.00 8.24
C ARG A 208 -6.67 -3.23 9.11
N LEU A 209 -7.05 -3.82 10.25
CA LEU A 209 -7.93 -3.18 11.22
C LEU A 209 -7.12 -2.15 12.01
N ALA A 210 -7.34 -0.87 11.72
CA ALA A 210 -6.63 0.26 12.35
C ALA A 210 -7.54 1.49 12.39
N PRO A 211 -7.48 2.33 13.44
CA PRO A 211 -8.38 3.48 13.61
C PRO A 211 -8.45 4.39 12.38
N TRP A 212 -7.30 4.70 11.80
CA TRP A 212 -7.21 5.58 10.65
C TRP A 212 -7.74 4.98 9.33
N LYS A 213 -7.96 3.66 9.26
CA LYS A 213 -8.59 2.97 8.13
C LYS A 213 -10.12 3.12 8.12
N GLY A 214 -10.73 3.54 9.25
CA GLY A 214 -12.11 3.98 9.31
C GLY A 214 -13.16 2.87 9.21
N GLN A 215 -12.87 1.64 9.67
CA GLN A 215 -13.88 0.57 9.75
C GLN A 215 -15.10 1.01 10.56
N HIS A 216 -14.90 1.77 11.65
CA HIS A 216 -15.94 2.34 12.48
C HIS A 216 -16.86 3.31 11.71
N ILE A 217 -16.38 3.97 10.67
CA ILE A 217 -17.19 4.83 9.80
C ILE A 217 -18.14 3.99 8.93
N LEU A 218 -17.67 2.85 8.39
CA LEU A 218 -18.55 1.96 7.63
C LEU A 218 -19.59 1.32 8.53
N ILE A 219 -19.26 0.94 9.78
CA ILE A 219 -20.21 0.40 10.74
C ILE A 219 -21.28 1.46 11.07
N ALA A 220 -20.88 2.71 11.31
CA ALA A 220 -21.83 3.79 11.56
C ALA A 220 -22.74 4.07 10.35
N ALA A 221 -22.19 4.05 9.14
CA ALA A 221 -22.97 4.21 7.92
C ALA A 221 -23.97 3.06 7.71
N LEU A 222 -23.59 1.84 8.08
CA LEU A 222 -24.44 0.66 7.93
C LEU A 222 -25.76 0.76 8.75
N ALA A 223 -25.75 1.44 9.89
CA ALA A 223 -26.95 1.69 10.68
C ALA A 223 -28.00 2.54 9.93
N GLU A 224 -27.56 3.40 9.02
CA GLU A 224 -28.43 4.26 8.20
C GLU A 224 -28.82 3.61 6.86
N CYS A 225 -28.23 2.44 6.54
CA CYS A 225 -28.48 1.71 5.30
C CYS A 225 -29.66 0.73 5.42
N PRO A 226 -30.35 0.41 4.32
CA PRO A 226 -31.39 -0.63 4.27
C PRO A 226 -30.89 -1.98 4.83
N PRO A 227 -31.80 -2.80 5.45
CA PRO A 227 -31.40 -4.00 6.19
C PRO A 227 -30.72 -5.09 5.37
N GLN A 228 -30.88 -5.10 4.04
CA GLN A 228 -30.19 -6.04 3.13
C GLN A 228 -28.73 -5.69 2.89
N VAL A 229 -28.23 -4.55 3.34
CA VAL A 229 -26.82 -4.16 3.23
C VAL A 229 -26.02 -4.82 4.34
N THR A 230 -24.93 -5.49 3.96
CA THR A 230 -24.00 -6.18 4.87
C THR A 230 -22.57 -5.67 4.65
N ALA A 231 -21.86 -5.39 5.72
CA ALA A 231 -20.44 -5.04 5.66
C ALA A 231 -19.56 -6.29 5.82
N LEU A 232 -18.56 -6.43 4.95
CA LEU A 232 -17.58 -7.50 4.95
C LEU A 232 -16.19 -6.91 5.22
N PHE A 233 -15.61 -7.16 6.39
CA PHE A 233 -14.27 -6.71 6.74
C PHE A 233 -13.24 -7.81 6.49
N VAL A 234 -12.22 -7.49 5.68
CA VAL A 234 -11.14 -8.41 5.31
C VAL A 234 -9.80 -7.80 5.70
N GLY A 235 -9.09 -8.47 6.59
CA GLY A 235 -7.81 -8.07 7.16
C GLY A 235 -7.80 -8.23 8.67
N ASP A 236 -6.60 -8.12 9.26
CA ASP A 236 -6.38 -8.31 10.70
C ASP A 236 -5.82 -7.05 11.36
N ALA A 237 -5.91 -7.02 12.69
CA ALA A 237 -5.19 -6.08 13.52
C ALA A 237 -3.70 -6.42 13.54
N LEU A 238 -2.87 -5.44 13.22
CA LEU A 238 -1.41 -5.54 13.28
C LEU A 238 -0.88 -4.47 14.25
N PHE A 239 0.35 -4.65 14.73
CA PHE A 239 1.05 -3.63 15.52
C PHE A 239 0.39 -3.21 16.85
N GLY A 240 -0.38 -4.12 17.49
CA GLY A 240 -1.01 -3.86 18.80
C GLY A 240 -2.39 -3.18 18.71
N GLU A 241 -3.06 -3.27 17.57
CA GLU A 241 -4.38 -2.63 17.33
C GLU A 241 -5.57 -3.48 17.81
N GLN A 242 -5.36 -4.46 18.72
CA GLN A 242 -6.42 -5.33 19.27
C GLN A 242 -7.52 -4.55 20.02
N ASP A 243 -7.14 -3.49 20.72
CA ASP A 243 -8.12 -2.64 21.43
C ASP A 243 -9.11 -2.00 20.46
N TYR A 244 -8.65 -1.64 19.26
CA TYR A 244 -9.52 -1.10 18.22
C TYR A 244 -10.52 -2.17 17.72
N VAL A 245 -10.10 -3.42 17.62
CA VAL A 245 -11.01 -4.52 17.25
C VAL A 245 -12.11 -4.68 18.28
N GLN A 246 -11.78 -4.59 19.56
CA GLN A 246 -12.79 -4.63 20.66
C GLN A 246 -13.76 -3.45 20.55
N GLN A 247 -13.27 -2.25 20.26
CA GLN A 247 -14.12 -1.07 20.03
C GLN A 247 -15.08 -1.28 18.84
N LEU A 248 -14.63 -1.90 17.74
CA LEU A 248 -15.49 -2.23 16.60
C LEU A 248 -16.60 -3.20 17.00
N HIS A 249 -16.28 -4.26 17.74
CA HIS A 249 -17.30 -5.23 18.24
C HIS A 249 -18.30 -4.57 19.19
N GLN A 250 -17.83 -3.71 20.09
CA GLN A 250 -18.70 -2.95 20.98
C GLN A 250 -19.65 -2.05 20.18
N GLN A 251 -19.15 -1.29 19.20
CA GLN A 251 -19.96 -0.43 18.33
C GLN A 251 -21.04 -1.24 17.58
N ILE A 252 -20.70 -2.42 17.07
CA ILE A 252 -21.63 -3.32 16.37
C ILE A 252 -22.76 -3.74 17.31
N ALA A 253 -22.44 -4.15 18.55
CA ALA A 253 -23.41 -4.58 19.54
C ALA A 253 -24.32 -3.42 19.98
N GLU A 254 -23.75 -2.23 20.26
CA GLU A 254 -24.51 -1.03 20.64
C GLU A 254 -25.50 -0.58 19.53
N MET A 255 -25.18 -0.87 18.25
CA MET A 255 -26.01 -0.52 17.10
C MET A 255 -26.92 -1.65 16.63
N GLY A 256 -26.84 -2.87 17.23
CA GLY A 256 -27.64 -4.04 16.83
C GLY A 256 -27.33 -4.55 15.43
N LEU A 257 -26.05 -4.52 15.03
CA LEU A 257 -25.60 -4.82 13.67
C LEU A 257 -24.90 -6.18 13.52
N GLU A 258 -24.98 -7.07 14.52
CA GLU A 258 -24.24 -8.34 14.58
C GLU A 258 -24.54 -9.23 13.36
N ASN A 259 -25.77 -9.22 12.88
CA ASN A 259 -26.20 -10.01 11.70
C ASN A 259 -25.84 -9.35 10.36
N ARG A 260 -25.34 -8.11 10.37
CA ARG A 260 -25.02 -7.32 9.18
C ARG A 260 -23.53 -7.03 9.00
N VAL A 261 -22.68 -7.53 9.91
CA VAL A 261 -21.23 -7.34 9.86
C VAL A 261 -20.51 -8.68 9.93
N LYS A 262 -19.59 -8.91 9.03
CA LYS A 262 -18.75 -10.12 9.00
C LYS A 262 -17.27 -9.73 8.97
N PHE A 263 -16.48 -10.31 9.88
CA PHE A 263 -15.01 -10.23 9.87
C PHE A 263 -14.45 -11.55 9.35
N LEU A 264 -13.63 -11.52 8.30
CA LEU A 264 -13.00 -12.72 7.73
C LEU A 264 -11.53 -12.90 8.15
N GLY A 265 -10.97 -11.96 8.91
CA GLY A 265 -9.55 -11.98 9.24
C GLY A 265 -8.67 -11.80 7.99
N PHE A 266 -7.42 -12.23 8.09
CA PHE A 266 -6.48 -12.23 6.96
C PHE A 266 -6.90 -13.26 5.90
N ARG A 267 -6.97 -12.82 4.65
CA ARG A 267 -7.30 -13.66 3.49
C ARG A 267 -6.30 -13.43 2.36
N SER A 268 -6.06 -14.45 1.57
CA SER A 268 -5.20 -14.39 0.37
C SER A 268 -5.99 -14.31 -0.95
N ASP A 269 -7.28 -14.68 -0.92
CA ASP A 269 -8.21 -14.67 -2.06
C ASP A 269 -8.91 -13.30 -2.22
N ILE A 270 -8.14 -12.22 -2.11
CA ILE A 270 -8.66 -10.85 -2.14
C ILE A 270 -9.43 -10.52 -3.44
N PRO A 271 -8.94 -10.87 -4.66
CA PRO A 271 -9.67 -10.59 -5.88
C PRO A 271 -11.06 -11.26 -5.92
N GLN A 272 -11.16 -12.51 -5.47
CA GLN A 272 -12.43 -13.24 -5.43
C GLN A 272 -13.41 -12.61 -4.43
N LEU A 273 -12.90 -12.23 -3.24
CA LEU A 273 -13.71 -11.56 -2.23
C LEU A 273 -14.17 -10.16 -2.69
N MET A 274 -13.30 -9.39 -3.33
CA MET A 274 -13.70 -8.11 -3.94
C MET A 274 -14.76 -8.31 -5.02
N ALA A 275 -14.56 -9.30 -5.91
CA ALA A 275 -15.52 -9.63 -6.95
C ALA A 275 -16.88 -10.09 -6.40
N ALA A 276 -16.93 -10.63 -5.19
CA ALA A 276 -18.16 -11.03 -4.50
C ALA A 276 -18.91 -9.85 -3.82
N CYS A 277 -18.32 -8.66 -3.74
CA CYS A 277 -18.96 -7.46 -3.19
C CYS A 277 -19.75 -6.72 -4.28
N GLU A 278 -20.82 -6.03 -3.91
CA GLU A 278 -21.53 -5.07 -4.76
C GLU A 278 -20.85 -3.70 -4.78
N LEU A 279 -20.16 -3.35 -3.69
CA LEU A 279 -19.42 -2.09 -3.54
C LEU A 279 -18.18 -2.34 -2.67
N VAL A 280 -17.07 -1.67 -2.98
CA VAL A 280 -15.89 -1.65 -2.10
C VAL A 280 -15.76 -0.28 -1.46
N ALA A 281 -15.66 -0.23 -0.14
CA ALA A 281 -15.51 0.98 0.64
C ALA A 281 -14.06 1.16 1.12
N HIS A 282 -13.51 2.34 0.86
CA HIS A 282 -12.23 2.82 1.37
C HIS A 282 -12.49 4.05 2.25
N THR A 283 -12.54 3.86 3.56
CA THR A 283 -13.05 4.86 4.53
C THR A 283 -11.97 5.52 5.37
N SER A 284 -10.72 5.53 4.89
CA SER A 284 -9.59 6.10 5.64
C SER A 284 -9.88 7.51 6.14
N THR A 285 -9.67 7.74 7.44
CA THR A 285 -9.90 9.04 8.10
C THR A 285 -8.69 9.98 7.98
N SER A 286 -7.52 9.43 7.61
CA SER A 286 -6.30 10.18 7.31
C SER A 286 -5.91 9.99 5.83
N PRO A 287 -5.15 10.93 5.24
CA PRO A 287 -4.72 10.83 3.85
C PRO A 287 -3.99 9.52 3.53
N GLU A 288 -4.48 8.79 2.55
CA GLU A 288 -3.85 7.56 2.05
C GLU A 288 -2.72 7.92 1.07
N PRO A 289 -1.55 7.27 1.13
CA PRO A 289 -0.47 7.54 0.18
C PRO A 289 -0.86 7.28 -1.27
N PHE A 290 -1.51 6.15 -1.55
CA PHE A 290 -2.00 5.78 -2.88
C PHE A 290 -3.43 5.23 -2.82
N GLY A 291 -3.63 4.12 -2.07
CA GLY A 291 -4.91 3.41 -2.01
C GLY A 291 -4.98 2.25 -3.00
N ARG A 292 -4.05 1.28 -2.89
CA ARG A 292 -4.03 0.07 -3.74
C ARG A 292 -5.39 -0.60 -3.85
N VAL A 293 -6.10 -0.72 -2.74
CA VAL A 293 -7.42 -1.35 -2.63
C VAL A 293 -8.46 -0.72 -3.56
N ILE A 294 -8.35 0.59 -3.83
CA ILE A 294 -9.22 1.31 -4.76
C ILE A 294 -9.02 0.76 -6.19
N VAL A 295 -7.78 0.69 -6.63
CA VAL A 295 -7.44 0.19 -7.97
C VAL A 295 -7.75 -1.30 -8.09
N GLU A 296 -7.47 -2.10 -7.07
CA GLU A 296 -7.77 -3.54 -7.01
C GLU A 296 -9.27 -3.81 -7.17
N ALA A 297 -10.12 -3.04 -6.48
CA ALA A 297 -11.57 -3.13 -6.62
C ALA A 297 -12.06 -2.71 -8.02
N MET A 298 -11.50 -1.63 -8.57
CA MET A 298 -11.77 -1.20 -9.95
C MET A 298 -11.43 -2.30 -10.96
N LEU A 299 -10.27 -2.96 -10.81
CA LEU A 299 -9.84 -4.07 -11.67
C LEU A 299 -10.75 -5.31 -11.53
N CYS A 300 -11.32 -5.54 -10.34
CA CYS A 300 -12.36 -6.57 -10.14
C CYS A 300 -13.73 -6.19 -10.75
N GLY A 301 -13.85 -5.02 -11.43
CA GLY A 301 -15.11 -4.53 -11.98
C GLY A 301 -16.12 -4.15 -10.90
N ARG A 302 -15.64 -3.67 -9.73
CA ARG A 302 -16.51 -3.24 -8.64
C ARG A 302 -16.51 -1.73 -8.48
N PRO A 303 -17.67 -1.12 -8.25
CA PRO A 303 -17.74 0.29 -7.90
C PRO A 303 -17.01 0.51 -6.57
N VAL A 304 -16.40 1.68 -6.43
CA VAL A 304 -15.65 2.06 -5.23
C VAL A 304 -16.22 3.33 -4.66
N VAL A 305 -16.37 3.37 -3.33
CA VAL A 305 -16.53 4.61 -2.59
C VAL A 305 -15.28 4.87 -1.75
N ALA A 306 -14.64 6.02 -1.94
CA ALA A 306 -13.38 6.35 -1.29
C ALA A 306 -13.47 7.67 -0.50
N ALA A 307 -12.79 7.73 0.64
CA ALA A 307 -12.60 8.97 1.38
C ALA A 307 -11.78 9.96 0.55
N LYS A 308 -12.27 11.19 0.40
CA LYS A 308 -11.69 12.27 -0.43
C LYS A 308 -10.43 12.86 0.22
N ALA A 309 -9.35 12.07 0.30
CA ALA A 309 -8.08 12.50 0.91
C ALA A 309 -6.89 11.76 0.30
N GLY A 310 -5.72 12.41 0.29
CA GLY A 310 -4.46 11.82 -0.16
C GLY A 310 -4.52 11.33 -1.61
N GLY A 311 -3.91 10.17 -1.88
CA GLY A 311 -3.86 9.56 -3.22
C GLY A 311 -5.23 9.12 -3.76
N ALA A 312 -6.23 8.90 -2.91
CA ALA A 312 -7.55 8.47 -3.36
C ALA A 312 -8.22 9.46 -4.33
N ILE A 313 -7.98 10.77 -4.17
CA ILE A 313 -8.51 11.81 -5.07
C ILE A 313 -7.86 11.81 -6.46
N GLU A 314 -6.72 11.13 -6.60
CA GLU A 314 -6.03 10.97 -7.89
C GLU A 314 -6.55 9.74 -8.66
N LEU A 315 -7.19 8.80 -7.95
CA LEU A 315 -7.69 7.55 -8.50
C LEU A 315 -9.17 7.62 -8.86
N VAL A 316 -9.95 8.37 -8.07
CA VAL A 316 -11.41 8.42 -8.18
C VAL A 316 -11.88 9.79 -8.66
N GLU A 317 -12.61 9.78 -9.77
CA GLU A 317 -13.41 10.90 -10.25
C GLU A 317 -14.89 10.62 -9.93
N HIS A 318 -15.48 11.50 -9.08
CA HIS A 318 -16.80 11.30 -8.48
C HIS A 318 -17.89 11.08 -9.53
N ARG A 319 -18.66 9.99 -9.42
CA ARG A 319 -19.73 9.55 -10.33
C ARG A 319 -19.29 9.21 -11.78
N ILE A 320 -17.98 9.16 -12.05
CA ILE A 320 -17.45 8.74 -13.36
C ILE A 320 -16.83 7.35 -13.27
N ASN A 321 -15.91 7.15 -12.33
CA ASN A 321 -15.25 5.87 -12.09
C ASN A 321 -15.29 5.42 -10.62
N GLY A 322 -16.13 6.05 -9.80
CA GLY A 322 -16.30 5.77 -8.38
C GLY A 322 -16.98 6.91 -7.66
N PHE A 323 -17.01 6.80 -6.34
CA PHE A 323 -17.64 7.82 -5.48
C PHE A 323 -16.60 8.35 -4.48
N LEU A 324 -16.66 9.65 -4.21
CA LEU A 324 -15.86 10.32 -3.20
C LEU A 324 -16.80 10.84 -2.10
N VAL A 325 -16.41 10.58 -0.84
CA VAL A 325 -17.11 11.06 0.36
C VAL A 325 -16.13 11.79 1.29
N THR A 326 -16.62 12.69 2.09
CA THR A 326 -15.81 13.41 3.09
C THR A 326 -15.31 12.43 4.14
N PRO A 327 -13.98 12.39 4.47
CA PRO A 327 -13.46 11.53 5.53
C PRO A 327 -14.23 11.70 6.85
N GLY A 328 -14.55 10.59 7.51
CA GLY A 328 -15.23 10.60 8.79
C GLY A 328 -16.72 10.96 8.75
N LYS A 329 -17.37 10.95 7.59
CA LYS A 329 -18.81 11.26 7.42
C LYS A 329 -19.61 10.01 7.06
N PRO A 330 -20.13 9.25 8.05
CA PRO A 330 -20.89 8.04 7.79
C PRO A 330 -22.21 8.29 7.03
N GLN A 331 -22.84 9.46 7.19
CA GLN A 331 -24.08 9.83 6.50
C GLN A 331 -23.86 9.92 4.97
N GLU A 332 -22.77 10.57 4.52
CA GLU A 332 -22.43 10.64 3.09
C GLU A 332 -22.14 9.24 2.53
N LEU A 333 -21.47 8.40 3.32
CA LEU A 333 -21.18 7.02 2.94
C LEU A 333 -22.47 6.19 2.81
N ALA A 334 -23.39 6.31 3.77
CA ALA A 334 -24.70 5.63 3.74
C ALA A 334 -25.54 6.06 2.51
N GLN A 335 -25.52 7.34 2.15
CA GLN A 335 -26.18 7.85 0.95
C GLN A 335 -25.60 7.22 -0.32
N VAL A 336 -24.27 7.14 -0.45
CA VAL A 336 -23.63 6.50 -1.61
C VAL A 336 -23.97 5.00 -1.67
N ILE A 337 -23.93 4.29 -0.55
CA ILE A 337 -24.29 2.86 -0.49
C ILE A 337 -25.74 2.66 -0.94
N THR A 338 -26.66 3.50 -0.46
CA THR A 338 -28.07 3.44 -0.82
C THR A 338 -28.30 3.78 -2.30
N THR A 339 -27.59 4.78 -2.83
CA THR A 339 -27.60 5.12 -4.26
C THR A 339 -27.13 3.93 -5.11
N CYS A 340 -26.02 3.27 -4.75
CA CYS A 340 -25.52 2.10 -5.47
C CYS A 340 -26.51 0.91 -5.45
N LEU A 341 -27.24 0.76 -4.34
CA LEU A 341 -28.27 -0.27 -4.22
C LEU A 341 -29.50 0.02 -5.09
N GLN A 342 -29.89 1.29 -5.24
CA GLN A 342 -31.08 1.74 -5.96
C GLN A 342 -30.83 1.96 -7.47
N GLU A 343 -29.68 2.54 -7.83
CA GLU A 343 -29.30 2.92 -9.20
C GLU A 343 -28.36 1.85 -9.80
N ILE A 344 -28.86 0.61 -9.97
CA ILE A 344 -28.02 -0.54 -10.39
C ILE A 344 -27.33 -0.29 -11.74
N GLU A 345 -28.03 0.22 -12.75
CA GLU A 345 -27.48 0.46 -14.09
C GLU A 345 -26.43 1.55 -14.11
N THR A 346 -26.68 2.68 -13.41
CA THR A 346 -25.71 3.77 -13.26
C THR A 346 -24.45 3.26 -12.54
N THR A 347 -24.65 2.49 -11.47
CA THR A 347 -23.54 1.92 -10.68
C THR A 347 -22.72 0.92 -11.50
N ALA A 348 -23.36 0.10 -12.32
CA ALA A 348 -22.68 -0.82 -13.24
C ALA A 348 -21.87 -0.09 -14.30
N THR A 349 -22.40 1.02 -14.85
CA THR A 349 -21.67 1.88 -15.79
C THR A 349 -20.44 2.50 -15.15
N ILE A 350 -20.54 3.02 -13.93
CA ILE A 350 -19.40 3.57 -13.17
C ILE A 350 -18.34 2.49 -12.92
N ALA A 351 -18.76 1.26 -12.55
CA ALA A 351 -17.84 0.14 -12.33
C ALA A 351 -17.10 -0.27 -13.61
N HIS A 352 -17.81 -0.29 -14.75
CA HIS A 352 -17.20 -0.57 -16.05
C HIS A 352 -16.17 0.50 -16.45
N ASN A 353 -16.51 1.77 -16.31
CA ASN A 353 -15.56 2.88 -16.54
C ASN A 353 -14.34 2.76 -15.63
N ALA A 354 -14.56 2.46 -14.34
CA ALA A 354 -13.47 2.25 -13.37
C ALA A 354 -12.53 1.15 -13.82
N GLN A 355 -13.06 0.00 -14.25
CA GLN A 355 -12.25 -1.13 -14.70
C GLN A 355 -11.43 -0.78 -15.96
N ALA A 356 -12.03 -0.12 -16.93
CA ALA A 356 -11.36 0.30 -18.16
C ALA A 356 -10.21 1.28 -17.87
N ILE A 357 -10.48 2.32 -17.07
CA ILE A 357 -9.48 3.31 -16.66
C ILE A 357 -8.35 2.66 -15.85
N ALA A 358 -8.68 1.81 -14.87
CA ALA A 358 -7.68 1.16 -14.03
C ALA A 358 -6.78 0.22 -14.83
N SER A 359 -7.36 -0.58 -15.73
CA SER A 359 -6.61 -1.52 -16.59
C SER A 359 -5.63 -0.83 -17.53
N GLN A 360 -5.95 0.37 -18.00
CA GLN A 360 -5.08 1.14 -18.88
C GLN A 360 -4.04 1.96 -18.09
N ARG A 361 -4.50 2.67 -17.06
CA ARG A 361 -3.67 3.66 -16.35
C ARG A 361 -2.64 3.02 -15.42
N PHE A 362 -2.99 1.87 -14.83
CA PHE A 362 -2.18 1.21 -13.81
C PHE A 362 -1.64 -0.16 -14.26
N ASP A 363 -1.58 -0.42 -15.55
CA ASP A 363 -0.97 -1.64 -16.09
C ASP A 363 0.49 -1.76 -15.64
N VAL A 364 0.83 -2.91 -15.05
CA VAL A 364 2.16 -3.15 -14.46
C VAL A 364 3.28 -3.05 -15.48
N THR A 365 3.03 -3.41 -16.74
CA THR A 365 4.04 -3.34 -17.81
C THR A 365 4.40 -1.89 -18.11
N THR A 366 3.36 -1.04 -18.25
CA THR A 366 3.53 0.40 -18.49
C THR A 366 4.24 1.08 -17.31
N ILE A 367 3.84 0.76 -16.08
CA ILE A 367 4.46 1.32 -14.87
C ILE A 367 5.92 0.87 -14.75
N ASN A 368 6.22 -0.40 -15.00
CA ASN A 368 7.59 -0.91 -14.97
C ASN A 368 8.47 -0.30 -16.05
N GLN A 369 7.93 0.02 -17.25
CA GLN A 369 8.66 0.76 -18.28
C GLN A 369 9.02 2.18 -17.82
N GLN A 370 8.09 2.89 -17.15
CA GLN A 370 8.38 4.22 -16.58
C GLN A 370 9.48 4.15 -15.52
N ILE A 371 9.42 3.17 -14.61
CA ILE A 371 10.46 2.94 -13.60
C ILE A 371 11.79 2.62 -14.27
N ALA A 372 11.82 1.70 -15.22
CA ALA A 372 13.04 1.32 -15.94
C ALA A 372 13.69 2.53 -16.65
N GLN A 373 12.90 3.40 -17.28
CA GLN A 373 13.37 4.64 -17.90
C GLN A 373 13.99 5.61 -16.90
N LEU A 374 13.41 5.72 -15.69
CA LEU A 374 13.98 6.55 -14.64
C LEU A 374 15.30 5.96 -14.12
N LEU A 375 15.33 4.64 -13.89
CA LEU A 375 16.49 3.93 -13.35
C LEU A 375 17.66 3.86 -14.35
N SER A 376 17.40 3.82 -15.67
CA SER A 376 18.45 3.74 -16.70
C SER A 376 19.47 4.88 -16.64
N LYS A 377 19.09 6.03 -16.07
CA LYS A 377 19.99 7.19 -15.87
C LYS A 377 21.09 6.94 -14.84
N TYR A 378 20.96 5.88 -14.05
CA TYR A 378 21.85 5.55 -12.93
C TYR A 378 22.59 4.22 -13.10
N GLY A 379 22.41 3.51 -14.25
CA GLY A 379 23.17 2.32 -14.59
C GLY A 379 24.61 2.63 -14.98
N SER A 380 25.48 1.62 -14.87
CA SER A 380 26.92 1.73 -15.15
C SER A 380 27.30 2.00 -16.60
N ASP A 381 26.36 2.04 -17.53
CA ASP A 381 26.57 2.37 -18.93
C ASP A 381 26.52 3.89 -19.21
N LYS A 382 27.16 4.71 -18.37
CA LYS A 382 27.54 6.05 -18.84
C LYS A 382 28.68 5.86 -19.82
N PRO A 383 28.57 6.33 -21.10
CA PRO A 383 29.76 6.47 -21.93
C PRO A 383 30.74 7.33 -21.16
N THR A 384 31.93 6.78 -20.89
CA THR A 384 33.09 7.55 -20.44
C THR A 384 33.35 8.61 -21.49
N GLY A 385 32.88 9.83 -21.24
CA GLY A 385 33.25 11.03 -21.95
C GLY A 385 34.34 11.75 -21.21
#